data_93c6d28e339840d04932fad303d4e194
#
_entry.id   93c6d28e339840d04932fad303d4e194
#
_cell.length_a   1.000
_cell.length_b   1.000
_cell.length_c   1.000
_cell.angle_alpha   90.00
_cell.angle_beta   90.00
_cell.angle_gamma   90.00
#
_symmetry.space_group_name_H-M   'P 1'
#
loop_
_entity.id
_entity.type
_entity.pdbx_description
1 polymer ?
#
loop_
_entity_poly.entity_id
_entity_poly.type
_entity_poly.pdbx_seq_one_letter_code
_entity_poly.pdbx_strand_id
1 'polypeptide(L)'
;MNFLKKVNLEQFSDPFQLEDILSYVDSLSPKDTAAKAAVDIALHDLVGKLLGAPWHKIWGLNKEKTPSTTFTIGIDTPDVVRAKTKECADRFNILKVKLGRDNDKEMIETIRSVTDLPIAIDANQGWKDRQYALDMIHWLKEKGIVMIEQPMPKEQLDDIAWVTLQSPLPVFADESL
;
A
#
# COMPACT_ATOMS: atom_id res chain seq x y z
N MET A 1 -9.87 -18.83 7.13
CA MET A 1 -11.11 -19.03 7.92
C MET A 1 -10.93 -19.84 9.22
N ASN A 2 -9.94 -20.73 9.32
CA ASN A 2 -9.75 -21.52 10.56
C ASN A 2 -9.26 -20.70 11.77
N PHE A 3 -8.51 -19.60 11.54
CA PHE A 3 -8.03 -18.75 12.62
C PHE A 3 -9.18 -18.07 13.39
N LEU A 4 -10.10 -17.43 12.69
CA LEU A 4 -11.20 -16.70 13.33
C LEU A 4 -12.09 -17.59 14.21
N LYS A 5 -12.15 -18.89 13.94
CA LYS A 5 -12.88 -19.86 14.80
C LYS A 5 -12.20 -20.13 16.15
N LYS A 6 -10.91 -19.76 16.28
CA LYS A 6 -10.16 -19.89 17.55
C LYS A 6 -10.32 -18.64 18.42
N VAL A 7 -10.73 -17.53 17.83
CA VAL A 7 -10.88 -16.25 18.54
C VAL A 7 -12.14 -16.31 19.40
N ASN A 8 -11.95 -16.33 20.71
CA ASN A 8 -13.04 -16.25 21.69
C ASN A 8 -12.98 -14.90 22.39
N LEU A 9 -13.83 -13.97 21.99
CA LEU A 9 -13.91 -12.63 22.60
C LEU A 9 -14.84 -12.57 23.82
N GLU A 10 -15.65 -13.59 24.08
CA GLU A 10 -16.59 -13.63 25.22
C GLU A 10 -15.89 -13.64 26.58
N GLN A 11 -14.59 -13.97 26.62
CA GLN A 11 -13.78 -13.90 27.84
C GLN A 11 -13.46 -12.46 28.29
N PHE A 12 -13.65 -11.46 27.41
CA PHE A 12 -13.46 -10.06 27.73
C PHE A 12 -14.79 -9.37 27.99
N SER A 13 -14.91 -8.77 29.16
CA SER A 13 -16.16 -8.09 29.58
C SER A 13 -16.27 -6.67 29.02
N ASP A 14 -15.17 -6.11 28.53
CA ASP A 14 -15.12 -4.72 28.08
C ASP A 14 -14.36 -4.63 26.74
N PRO A 15 -15.02 -4.19 25.65
CA PRO A 15 -14.40 -4.03 24.35
C PRO A 15 -13.35 -2.89 24.29
N PHE A 16 -13.28 -2.02 25.32
CA PHE A 16 -12.27 -0.98 25.43
C PHE A 16 -10.90 -1.51 25.83
N GLN A 17 -10.78 -2.75 26.30
CA GLN A 17 -9.52 -3.42 26.61
C GLN A 17 -8.79 -3.85 25.33
N LEU A 18 -8.60 -2.91 24.37
CA LEU A 18 -8.05 -3.23 23.05
C LEU A 18 -6.68 -3.87 23.11
N GLU A 19 -5.78 -3.39 23.97
CA GLU A 19 -4.43 -3.93 24.11
C GLU A 19 -4.45 -5.41 24.55
N ASP A 20 -5.24 -5.73 25.56
CA ASP A 20 -5.37 -7.11 26.09
C ASP A 20 -6.01 -8.04 25.06
N ILE A 21 -7.09 -7.56 24.41
CA ILE A 21 -7.81 -8.33 23.37
C ILE A 21 -6.88 -8.61 22.18
N LEU A 22 -6.17 -7.60 21.69
CA LEU A 22 -5.28 -7.76 20.54
C LEU A 22 -4.05 -8.60 20.88
N SER A 23 -3.51 -8.48 22.08
CA SER A 23 -2.43 -9.36 22.58
C SER A 23 -2.88 -10.82 22.64
N TYR A 24 -4.11 -11.08 23.12
CA TYR A 24 -4.69 -12.42 23.08
C TYR A 24 -4.83 -12.93 21.64
N VAL A 25 -5.40 -12.12 20.74
CA VAL A 25 -5.56 -12.49 19.32
C VAL A 25 -4.20 -12.81 18.67
N ASP A 26 -3.18 -12.03 18.98
CA ASP A 26 -1.81 -12.26 18.51
C ASP A 26 -1.23 -13.58 18.99
N SER A 27 -1.48 -13.93 20.24
CA SER A 27 -0.97 -15.17 20.86
C SER A 27 -1.50 -16.45 20.23
N LEU A 28 -2.64 -16.40 19.53
CA LEU A 28 -3.30 -17.59 18.95
C LEU A 28 -2.55 -18.18 17.76
N SER A 29 -1.68 -17.43 17.11
CA SER A 29 -0.89 -17.92 15.97
C SER A 29 0.29 -16.97 15.68
N PRO A 30 1.47 -17.47 15.33
CA PRO A 30 2.58 -16.64 14.82
C PRO A 30 2.35 -16.16 13.39
N LYS A 31 1.26 -16.56 12.74
CA LYS A 31 0.86 -16.25 11.36
C LYS A 31 -0.55 -15.66 11.33
N ASP A 32 -1.24 -15.77 10.21
CA ASP A 32 -2.62 -15.31 10.03
C ASP A 32 -2.81 -13.79 10.18
N THR A 33 -1.81 -13.00 9.78
CA THR A 33 -1.77 -11.53 9.95
C THR A 33 -2.99 -10.82 9.38
N ALA A 34 -3.46 -11.21 8.19
CA ALA A 34 -4.67 -10.63 7.59
C ALA A 34 -5.94 -10.88 8.42
N ALA A 35 -6.06 -12.07 9.05
CA ALA A 35 -7.19 -12.38 9.90
C ALA A 35 -7.12 -11.65 11.25
N LYS A 36 -5.92 -11.46 11.80
CA LYS A 36 -5.69 -10.62 12.98
C LYS A 36 -6.04 -9.16 12.71
N ALA A 37 -5.57 -8.61 11.59
CA ALA A 37 -5.92 -7.26 11.16
C ALA A 37 -7.43 -7.07 10.99
N ALA A 38 -8.16 -8.08 10.51
CA ALA A 38 -9.61 -8.02 10.41
C ALA A 38 -10.29 -7.91 11.80
N VAL A 39 -9.78 -8.61 12.81
CA VAL A 39 -10.27 -8.50 14.20
C VAL A 39 -9.94 -7.12 14.77
N ASP A 40 -8.73 -6.65 14.59
CA ASP A 40 -8.26 -5.33 15.03
C ASP A 40 -9.13 -4.20 14.46
N ILE A 41 -9.33 -4.18 13.14
CA ILE A 41 -10.18 -3.20 12.47
C ILE A 41 -11.63 -3.25 13.01
N ALA A 42 -12.18 -4.45 13.20
CA ALA A 42 -13.54 -4.61 13.72
C ALA A 42 -13.69 -4.10 15.17
N LEU A 43 -12.70 -4.35 16.03
CA LEU A 43 -12.68 -3.84 17.40
C LEU A 43 -12.57 -2.31 17.46
N HIS A 44 -11.68 -1.72 16.67
CA HIS A 44 -11.56 -0.28 16.58
C HIS A 44 -12.85 0.37 16.04
N ASP A 45 -13.49 -0.23 15.03
CA ASP A 45 -14.78 0.26 14.51
C ASP A 45 -15.87 0.18 15.60
N LEU A 46 -15.93 -0.93 16.34
CA LEU A 46 -16.88 -1.09 17.46
C LEU A 46 -16.65 -0.02 18.53
N VAL A 47 -15.43 0.15 19.00
CA VAL A 47 -15.11 1.12 20.07
C VAL A 47 -15.38 2.55 19.60
N GLY A 48 -15.03 2.91 18.38
CA GLY A 48 -15.35 4.22 17.80
C GLY A 48 -16.86 4.48 17.77
N LYS A 49 -17.67 3.48 17.42
CA LYS A 49 -19.14 3.56 17.45
C LYS A 49 -19.69 3.71 18.87
N LEU A 50 -19.15 2.95 19.83
CA LEU A 50 -19.55 3.06 21.24
C LEU A 50 -19.22 4.43 21.83
N LEU A 51 -18.09 5.02 21.45
CA LEU A 51 -17.69 6.37 21.85
C LEU A 51 -18.46 7.48 21.10
N GLY A 52 -19.17 7.15 20.03
CA GLY A 52 -19.84 8.12 19.18
C GLY A 52 -18.88 9.07 18.46
N ALA A 53 -17.60 8.66 18.28
CA ALA A 53 -16.57 9.51 17.70
C ALA A 53 -15.66 8.72 16.73
N PRO A 54 -15.29 9.29 15.58
CA PRO A 54 -14.32 8.69 14.69
C PRO A 54 -12.91 8.75 15.26
N TRP A 55 -12.08 7.75 14.94
CA TRP A 55 -10.74 7.59 15.51
C TRP A 55 -9.82 8.81 15.31
N HIS A 56 -9.91 9.52 14.20
CA HIS A 56 -9.10 10.72 14.01
C HIS A 56 -9.37 11.78 15.09
N LYS A 57 -10.60 11.88 15.59
CA LYS A 57 -10.94 12.77 16.71
C LYS A 57 -10.45 12.22 18.04
N ILE A 58 -10.60 10.91 18.26
CA ILE A 58 -10.13 10.24 19.48
C ILE A 58 -8.61 10.42 19.63
N TRP A 59 -7.87 10.31 18.53
CA TRP A 59 -6.41 10.51 18.51
C TRP A 59 -5.97 11.98 18.33
N GLY A 60 -6.90 12.92 18.25
CA GLY A 60 -6.58 14.33 18.08
C GLY A 60 -5.96 14.68 16.73
N LEU A 61 -6.23 13.88 15.70
CA LEU A 61 -5.67 14.09 14.36
C LEU A 61 -6.50 15.11 13.57
N ASN A 62 -5.81 15.98 12.83
CA ASN A 62 -6.47 16.90 11.92
C ASN A 62 -6.69 16.24 10.55
N LYS A 63 -7.96 15.97 10.21
CA LYS A 63 -8.32 15.32 8.92
C LYS A 63 -7.92 16.13 7.69
N GLU A 64 -7.82 17.48 7.81
CA GLU A 64 -7.41 18.34 6.69
C GLU A 64 -5.92 18.18 6.31
N LYS A 65 -5.14 17.52 7.18
CA LYS A 65 -3.74 17.16 6.90
C LYS A 65 -3.58 15.75 6.31
N THR A 66 -4.69 15.04 6.08
CA THR A 66 -4.65 13.71 5.47
C THR A 66 -4.14 13.82 4.02
N PRO A 67 -3.13 13.04 3.62
CA PRO A 67 -2.69 13.00 2.23
C PRO A 67 -3.81 12.44 1.32
N SER A 68 -3.74 12.80 0.03
CA SER A 68 -4.68 12.26 -0.96
C SER A 68 -4.54 10.74 -1.04
N THR A 69 -5.68 10.04 -1.07
CA THR A 69 -5.68 8.62 -1.35
C THR A 69 -5.31 8.35 -2.81
N THR A 70 -4.62 7.24 -3.06
CA THR A 70 -4.31 6.77 -4.41
C THR A 70 -5.39 5.82 -4.93
N PHE A 71 -5.57 5.78 -6.25
CA PHE A 71 -6.33 4.72 -6.91
C PHE A 71 -5.37 3.80 -7.66
N THR A 72 -5.52 2.48 -7.46
CA THR A 72 -4.60 1.51 -8.05
C THR A 72 -5.01 1.08 -9.45
N ILE A 73 -4.12 1.27 -10.41
CA ILE A 73 -4.18 0.70 -11.77
C ILE A 73 -3.36 -0.59 -11.75
N GLY A 74 -4.02 -1.73 -11.92
CA GLY A 74 -3.36 -3.04 -12.03
C GLY A 74 -2.73 -3.26 -13.39
N ILE A 75 -1.84 -4.26 -13.48
CA ILE A 75 -1.24 -4.71 -14.75
C ILE A 75 -2.33 -5.36 -15.60
N ASP A 76 -2.51 -4.83 -16.82
CA ASP A 76 -3.52 -5.31 -17.76
C ASP A 76 -3.11 -4.94 -19.20
N THR A 77 -3.97 -5.21 -20.18
CA THR A 77 -3.77 -4.78 -21.57
C THR A 77 -3.85 -3.25 -21.69
N PRO A 78 -3.19 -2.63 -22.67
CA PRO A 78 -3.21 -1.18 -22.87
C PRO A 78 -4.63 -0.58 -22.94
N ASP A 79 -5.58 -1.28 -23.58
CA ASP A 79 -6.96 -0.79 -23.71
C ASP A 79 -7.68 -0.76 -22.36
N VAL A 80 -7.52 -1.79 -21.53
CA VAL A 80 -8.09 -1.86 -20.19
C VAL A 80 -7.45 -0.80 -19.28
N VAL A 81 -6.12 -0.66 -19.33
CA VAL A 81 -5.39 0.38 -18.59
C VAL A 81 -5.86 1.77 -18.97
N ARG A 82 -6.00 2.05 -20.27
CA ARG A 82 -6.49 3.34 -20.77
C ARG A 82 -7.92 3.64 -20.30
N ALA A 83 -8.80 2.65 -20.36
CA ALA A 83 -10.19 2.79 -19.91
C ALA A 83 -10.27 3.09 -18.40
N LYS A 84 -9.57 2.30 -17.58
CA LYS A 84 -9.50 2.51 -16.12
C LYS A 84 -8.89 3.86 -15.77
N THR A 85 -7.83 4.27 -16.46
CA THR A 85 -7.20 5.57 -16.22
C THR A 85 -8.18 6.72 -16.50
N LYS A 86 -8.92 6.67 -17.60
CA LYS A 86 -9.95 7.67 -17.92
C LYS A 86 -11.06 7.74 -16.86
N GLU A 87 -11.49 6.59 -16.36
CA GLU A 87 -12.54 6.51 -15.34
C GLU A 87 -12.15 7.17 -14.01
N CYS A 88 -10.87 7.07 -13.63
CA CYS A 88 -10.42 7.52 -12.31
C CYS A 88 -9.66 8.86 -12.32
N ALA A 89 -9.19 9.34 -13.47
CA ALA A 89 -8.37 10.55 -13.56
C ALA A 89 -9.06 11.81 -12.99
N ASP A 90 -10.37 11.94 -13.16
CA ASP A 90 -11.14 13.08 -12.65
C ASP A 90 -11.55 12.93 -11.16
N ARG A 91 -11.33 11.75 -10.57
CA ARG A 91 -11.81 11.41 -9.22
C ARG A 91 -10.70 11.37 -8.18
N PHE A 92 -9.46 11.20 -8.60
CA PHE A 92 -8.31 11.03 -7.73
C PHE A 92 -7.21 12.04 -8.08
N ASN A 93 -6.47 12.47 -7.06
CA ASN A 93 -5.37 13.43 -7.23
C ASN A 93 -4.02 12.75 -7.51
N ILE A 94 -3.94 11.45 -7.31
CA ILE A 94 -2.73 10.63 -7.52
C ILE A 94 -3.15 9.20 -7.85
N LEU A 95 -2.45 8.58 -8.78
CA LEU A 95 -2.65 7.16 -9.13
C LEU A 95 -1.54 6.30 -8.55
N LYS A 96 -1.86 5.06 -8.15
CA LYS A 96 -0.87 4.03 -7.85
C LYS A 96 -0.86 3.04 -9.01
N VAL A 97 0.29 2.75 -9.59
CA VAL A 97 0.41 1.85 -10.74
C VAL A 97 1.28 0.66 -10.37
N LYS A 98 0.74 -0.53 -10.60
CA LYS A 98 1.46 -1.78 -10.41
C LYS A 98 2.38 -2.04 -11.60
N LEU A 99 3.66 -2.26 -11.34
CA LEU A 99 4.71 -2.61 -12.30
C LEU A 99 5.45 -3.89 -11.84
N GLY A 100 6.59 -4.19 -12.47
CA GLY A 100 7.42 -5.34 -12.16
C GLY A 100 7.27 -6.48 -13.19
N ARG A 101 6.86 -6.14 -14.41
CA ARG A 101 6.71 -7.04 -15.55
C ARG A 101 7.44 -6.49 -16.78
N ASP A 102 7.51 -7.28 -17.83
CA ASP A 102 8.20 -6.93 -19.10
C ASP A 102 7.52 -5.74 -19.83
N ASN A 103 6.26 -5.46 -19.53
CA ASN A 103 5.48 -4.38 -20.16
C ASN A 103 5.43 -3.07 -19.34
N ASP A 104 6.29 -2.88 -18.37
CA ASP A 104 6.27 -1.72 -17.46
C ASP A 104 6.27 -0.39 -18.19
N LYS A 105 7.11 -0.23 -19.21
CA LYS A 105 7.20 1.01 -20.00
C LYS A 105 5.92 1.28 -20.79
N GLU A 106 5.37 0.26 -21.43
CA GLU A 106 4.10 0.36 -22.18
C GLU A 106 2.96 0.78 -21.26
N MET A 107 2.89 0.23 -20.05
CA MET A 107 1.91 0.60 -19.02
C MET A 107 1.97 2.10 -18.72
N ILE A 108 3.15 2.63 -18.42
CA ILE A 108 3.34 4.04 -18.08
C ILE A 108 3.04 4.95 -19.27
N GLU A 109 3.50 4.61 -20.47
CA GLU A 109 3.22 5.39 -21.68
C GLU A 109 1.72 5.41 -22.00
N THR A 110 1.04 4.28 -21.79
CA THR A 110 -0.42 4.18 -21.94
C THR A 110 -1.14 5.12 -20.98
N ILE A 111 -0.77 5.12 -19.70
CA ILE A 111 -1.38 6.00 -18.69
C ILE A 111 -1.07 7.46 -18.99
N ARG A 112 0.17 7.80 -19.36
CA ARG A 112 0.59 9.16 -19.72
C ARG A 112 -0.10 9.69 -20.99
N SER A 113 -0.56 8.81 -21.87
CA SER A 113 -1.39 9.24 -23.01
C SER A 113 -2.79 9.74 -22.59
N VAL A 114 -3.17 9.55 -21.34
CA VAL A 114 -4.50 9.88 -20.80
C VAL A 114 -4.45 10.99 -19.76
N THR A 115 -3.42 11.02 -18.89
CA THR A 115 -3.37 11.95 -17.75
C THR A 115 -1.96 12.33 -17.35
N ASP A 116 -1.82 13.58 -16.85
CA ASP A 116 -0.59 14.10 -16.24
C ASP A 116 -0.62 14.03 -14.69
N LEU A 117 -1.61 13.36 -14.09
CA LEU A 117 -1.67 13.21 -12.64
C LEU A 117 -0.37 12.62 -12.07
N PRO A 118 0.03 12.99 -10.86
CA PRO A 118 1.11 12.32 -10.15
C PRO A 118 0.86 10.82 -10.06
N ILE A 119 1.91 10.01 -10.25
CA ILE A 119 1.84 8.55 -10.17
C ILE A 119 2.84 8.06 -9.14
N ALA A 120 2.37 7.22 -8.22
CA ALA A 120 3.17 6.36 -7.37
C ALA A 120 3.30 4.98 -8.04
N ILE A 121 4.51 4.41 -8.06
CA ILE A 121 4.75 3.07 -8.60
C ILE A 121 4.87 2.08 -7.46
N ASP A 122 4.27 0.90 -7.64
CA ASP A 122 4.53 -0.27 -6.82
C ASP A 122 5.02 -1.40 -7.74
N ALA A 123 6.30 -1.72 -7.63
CA ALA A 123 6.92 -2.75 -8.45
C ALA A 123 6.77 -4.16 -7.84
N ASN A 124 6.23 -4.28 -6.64
CA ASN A 124 5.96 -5.55 -5.92
C ASN A 124 7.12 -6.54 -6.07
N GLN A 125 8.36 -6.11 -5.76
CA GLN A 125 9.57 -6.95 -5.82
C GLN A 125 9.94 -7.41 -7.24
N GLY A 126 9.43 -6.78 -8.30
CA GLY A 126 9.55 -7.28 -9.67
C GLY A 126 10.92 -7.08 -10.31
N TRP A 127 11.71 -6.10 -9.87
CA TRP A 127 13.01 -5.79 -10.46
C TRP A 127 14.13 -6.45 -9.67
N LYS A 128 14.75 -7.49 -10.25
CA LYS A 128 15.73 -8.36 -9.57
C LYS A 128 17.16 -7.88 -9.69
N ASP A 129 17.48 -7.06 -10.67
CA ASP A 129 18.79 -6.46 -10.90
C ASP A 129 18.78 -5.00 -10.45
N ARG A 130 19.75 -4.62 -9.60
CA ARG A 130 19.79 -3.29 -9.00
C ARG A 130 20.08 -2.18 -10.01
N GLN A 131 20.91 -2.47 -11.05
CA GLN A 131 21.20 -1.47 -12.07
C GLN A 131 19.96 -1.25 -12.94
N TYR A 132 19.28 -2.32 -13.33
CA TYR A 132 18.00 -2.23 -14.04
C TYR A 132 16.96 -1.44 -13.23
N ALA A 133 16.84 -1.73 -11.93
CA ALA A 133 15.93 -1.00 -11.05
C ALA A 133 16.24 0.50 -11.03
N LEU A 134 17.51 0.87 -10.89
CA LEU A 134 17.94 2.27 -10.89
C LEU A 134 17.68 2.95 -12.24
N ASP A 135 17.99 2.30 -13.36
CA ASP A 135 17.74 2.81 -14.70
C ASP A 135 16.25 3.03 -14.97
N MET A 136 15.41 2.08 -14.52
CA MET A 136 13.94 2.22 -14.56
C MET A 136 13.46 3.41 -13.73
N ILE A 137 14.00 3.61 -12.53
CA ILE A 137 13.63 4.73 -11.66
C ILE A 137 13.99 6.07 -12.32
N HIS A 138 15.16 6.17 -12.95
CA HIS A 138 15.54 7.38 -13.69
C HIS A 138 14.57 7.66 -14.83
N TRP A 139 14.26 6.65 -15.64
CA TRP A 139 13.28 6.78 -16.71
C TRP A 139 11.89 7.18 -16.20
N LEU A 140 11.43 6.55 -15.09
CA LEU A 140 10.15 6.87 -14.45
C LEU A 140 10.12 8.31 -13.93
N LYS A 141 11.23 8.82 -13.39
CA LYS A 141 11.35 10.23 -12.98
C LYS A 141 11.04 11.19 -14.15
N GLU A 142 11.54 10.90 -15.34
CA GLU A 142 11.27 11.70 -16.55
C GLU A 142 9.79 11.62 -16.97
N LYS A 143 9.09 10.55 -16.57
CA LYS A 143 7.65 10.37 -16.82
C LYS A 143 6.75 10.97 -15.71
N GLY A 144 7.31 11.76 -14.79
CA GLY A 144 6.53 12.43 -13.74
C GLY A 144 6.07 11.50 -12.61
N ILE A 145 6.78 10.38 -12.40
CA ILE A 145 6.55 9.52 -11.24
C ILE A 145 7.08 10.22 -9.98
N VAL A 146 6.39 10.05 -8.85
CA VAL A 146 6.71 10.76 -7.61
C VAL A 146 7.30 9.88 -6.52
N MET A 147 7.09 8.56 -6.58
CA MET A 147 7.67 7.59 -5.62
C MET A 147 7.67 6.17 -6.18
N ILE A 148 8.54 5.34 -5.63
CA ILE A 148 8.65 3.92 -5.95
C ILE A 148 8.45 3.11 -4.66
N GLU A 149 7.56 2.12 -4.69
CA GLU A 149 7.32 1.18 -3.61
C GLU A 149 7.88 -0.18 -3.99
N GLN A 150 8.60 -0.81 -3.07
CA GLN A 150 9.21 -2.14 -3.13
C GLN A 150 9.74 -2.53 -4.52
N PRO A 151 10.80 -1.86 -5.01
CA PRO A 151 11.35 -2.11 -6.35
C PRO A 151 11.93 -3.52 -6.51
N MET A 152 12.56 -4.04 -5.45
CA MET A 152 13.35 -5.27 -5.49
C MET A 152 12.86 -6.29 -4.46
N PRO A 153 13.23 -7.59 -4.62
CA PRO A 153 12.94 -8.63 -3.64
C PRO A 153 13.36 -8.25 -2.23
N LYS A 154 12.49 -8.51 -1.24
CA LYS A 154 12.71 -8.13 0.17
C LYS A 154 13.95 -8.74 0.80
N GLU A 155 14.45 -9.86 0.26
CA GLU A 155 15.66 -10.52 0.71
C GLU A 155 16.94 -9.82 0.24
N GLN A 156 16.84 -8.93 -0.77
CA GLN A 156 17.98 -8.20 -1.35
C GLN A 156 18.18 -6.83 -0.68
N LEU A 157 18.29 -6.80 0.65
CA LEU A 157 18.35 -5.56 1.43
C LEU A 157 19.52 -4.65 1.04
N ASP A 158 20.69 -5.22 0.75
CA ASP A 158 21.86 -4.45 0.32
C ASP A 158 21.65 -3.77 -1.03
N ASP A 159 20.99 -4.44 -1.97
CA ASP A 159 20.65 -3.88 -3.28
C ASP A 159 19.56 -2.82 -3.17
N ILE A 160 18.55 -3.04 -2.31
CA ILE A 160 17.53 -2.03 -2.00
C ILE A 160 18.18 -0.78 -1.41
N ALA A 161 19.09 -0.93 -0.46
CA ALA A 161 19.84 0.18 0.14
C ALA A 161 20.67 0.93 -0.91
N TRP A 162 21.37 0.19 -1.77
CA TRP A 162 22.16 0.76 -2.86
C TRP A 162 21.30 1.57 -3.86
N VAL A 163 20.16 1.02 -4.28
CA VAL A 163 19.19 1.70 -5.16
C VAL A 163 18.63 2.94 -4.46
N THR A 164 18.23 2.83 -3.19
CA THR A 164 17.64 3.94 -2.44
C THR A 164 18.58 5.13 -2.33
N LEU A 165 19.88 4.88 -2.08
CA LEU A 165 20.91 5.93 -1.96
C LEU A 165 21.14 6.70 -3.27
N GLN A 166 20.91 6.09 -4.43
CA GLN A 166 21.16 6.68 -5.74
C GLN A 166 19.87 7.11 -6.45
N SER A 167 18.71 6.71 -5.93
CA SER A 167 17.42 6.99 -6.54
C SER A 167 17.11 8.49 -6.54
N PRO A 168 16.70 9.06 -7.70
CA PRO A 168 16.20 10.43 -7.76
C PRO A 168 14.77 10.58 -7.23
N LEU A 169 14.13 9.48 -6.81
CA LEU A 169 12.77 9.40 -6.26
C LEU A 169 12.79 8.75 -4.88
N PRO A 170 11.87 9.11 -3.98
CA PRO A 170 11.67 8.37 -2.74
C PRO A 170 11.41 6.89 -3.01
N VAL A 171 12.08 6.01 -2.26
CA VAL A 171 11.87 4.56 -2.27
C VAL A 171 11.21 4.16 -0.96
N PHE A 172 10.11 3.43 -1.05
CA PHE A 172 9.32 2.95 0.08
C PHE A 172 9.45 1.44 0.22
N ALA A 173 9.60 0.97 1.46
CA ALA A 173 9.51 -0.43 1.79
C ALA A 173 8.04 -0.83 2.00
N ASP A 174 7.66 -2.02 1.54
CA ASP A 174 6.40 -2.70 1.85
C ASP A 174 6.72 -4.10 2.36
N GLU A 175 7.00 -5.06 1.51
CA GLU A 175 7.30 -6.44 1.93
C GLU A 175 8.64 -6.57 2.70
N SER A 176 9.46 -5.52 2.70
CA SER A 176 10.73 -5.47 3.46
C SER A 176 10.59 -4.98 4.90
N LEU A 177 9.39 -4.59 5.35
CA LEU A 177 9.11 -4.18 6.73
C LEU A 177 8.91 -5.37 7.65
#